data_2310af537c62ada5e1128628a7c409ce
#
_entry.id   2310af537c62ada5e1128628a7c409ce
#
_cell.length_a   1.000
_cell.length_b   1.000
_cell.length_c   1.000
_cell.angle_alpha   90.00
_cell.angle_beta   90.00
_cell.angle_gamma   90.00
#
_symmetry.space_group_name_H-M   'P 1'
#
loop_
_entity.id
_entity.type
_entity.pdbx_description
1 polymer ?
#
loop_
_entity_poly.entity_id
_entity_poly.type
_entity_poly.pdbx_seq_one_letter_code
_entity_poly.pdbx_strand_id
1 'polypeptide(L)'
;GKLEDKVRALLAGEDEWLPFTLTLKDELRTRDRVEQQKTRAFNASGFVHLLSSKMLFGIQNEKLMDNLGQHPITIGISVPGQQFVTAVLSLGAGKTCYDADGDGCDQRFNLGVARVIRDLRKAFLPVNYHAAVDKLYDDVYAGSAIACGVVHRMFHNKSGWENTGMDNSLYFWLAIAEAIESLTGESFDEVCRLLVNGDDLAISIDDSKVGIRELQEYLAMYGVMISFDTAEPRAARDINFLSHHLRERHVPKLGDVLVAAGNRAKLMASVNWVKVNPDFSFEECCVLHLLGLRLCLWPWKLDFAELEDRLDAYLARIEVTPQIRSMLQARLSDRQICDLHFRVEGEGYDFPNSLVNAVLGKFDSGISLYSFVKASQYESEDVSETNSCSAKGAVPAGQGLSC
;
A
#
# COMPACT_ATOMS: atom_id res chain seq x y z
N GLY A 1 -20.84 22.16 12.04
CA GLY A 1 -20.66 21.52 13.37
C GLY A 1 -19.19 21.56 13.78
N LYS A 2 -18.83 21.16 15.00
CA LYS A 2 -17.45 21.25 15.53
C LYS A 2 -16.35 20.69 14.60
N LEU A 3 -16.63 19.61 13.84
CA LEU A 3 -15.69 19.05 12.87
C LEU A 3 -15.51 19.99 11.68
N GLU A 4 -16.60 20.48 11.13
CA GLU A 4 -16.60 21.39 10.00
C GLU A 4 -15.87 22.70 10.34
N ASP A 5 -16.12 23.24 11.53
CA ASP A 5 -15.43 24.45 12.00
C ASP A 5 -13.92 24.25 12.08
N LYS A 6 -13.46 23.09 12.58
CA LYS A 6 -12.03 22.74 12.63
C LYS A 6 -11.41 22.57 11.25
N VAL A 7 -12.11 21.91 10.31
CA VAL A 7 -11.63 21.80 8.93
C VAL A 7 -11.54 23.17 8.29
N ARG A 8 -12.53 24.06 8.48
CA ARG A 8 -12.50 25.45 7.97
C ARG A 8 -11.35 26.26 8.57
N ALA A 9 -11.11 26.15 9.87
CA ALA A 9 -10.00 26.81 10.55
C ALA A 9 -8.65 26.37 9.97
N LEU A 10 -8.44 25.08 9.81
CA LEU A 10 -7.22 24.55 9.19
C LEU A 10 -7.05 25.01 7.74
N LEU A 11 -8.12 24.97 6.93
CA LEU A 11 -8.07 25.45 5.54
C LEU A 11 -7.85 26.96 5.44
N ALA A 12 -8.20 27.72 6.48
CA ALA A 12 -7.87 29.15 6.62
C ALA A 12 -6.41 29.37 7.10
N GLY A 13 -5.66 28.33 7.41
CA GLY A 13 -4.29 28.41 7.90
C GLY A 13 -4.19 28.72 9.40
N GLU A 14 -5.28 28.53 10.16
CA GLU A 14 -5.26 28.71 11.60
C GLU A 14 -4.49 27.58 12.30
N ASP A 15 -3.82 27.90 13.42
CA ASP A 15 -3.00 26.97 14.17
C ASP A 15 -3.86 26.09 15.10
N GLU A 16 -4.42 25.02 14.55
CA GLU A 16 -5.11 23.98 15.30
C GLU A 16 -4.10 22.87 15.70
N TRP A 17 -4.13 22.46 16.97
CA TRP A 17 -3.32 21.33 17.43
C TRP A 17 -3.97 20.01 17.02
N LEU A 18 -3.38 19.31 16.09
CA LEU A 18 -3.87 18.07 15.50
C LEU A 18 -2.82 16.93 15.64
N PRO A 19 -2.70 16.32 16.83
CA PRO A 19 -1.73 15.27 17.04
C PRO A 19 -2.11 14.00 16.29
N PHE A 20 -1.10 13.27 15.84
CA PHE A 20 -1.26 11.91 15.36
C PHE A 20 -1.39 10.93 16.53
N THR A 21 -1.92 9.73 16.28
CA THR A 21 -1.95 8.64 17.26
C THR A 21 -1.03 7.53 16.82
N LEU A 22 -0.03 7.19 17.64
CA LEU A 22 0.84 6.05 17.40
C LEU A 22 0.10 4.76 17.72
N THR A 23 -0.05 3.88 16.73
CA THR A 23 -0.77 2.61 16.84
C THR A 23 0.12 1.48 16.32
N LEU A 24 0.10 0.34 17.01
CA LEU A 24 0.79 -0.85 16.55
C LEU A 24 0.04 -1.49 15.38
N LYS A 25 0.79 -1.94 14.36
CA LYS A 25 0.22 -2.68 13.24
C LYS A 25 -0.12 -4.10 13.68
N ASP A 26 -1.37 -4.49 13.44
CA ASP A 26 -1.83 -5.85 13.63
C ASP A 26 -1.59 -6.64 12.33
N GLU A 27 -0.41 -7.27 12.23
CA GLU A 27 0.06 -7.98 11.03
C GLU A 27 0.81 -9.26 11.39
N LEU A 28 0.81 -10.24 10.48
CA LEU A 28 1.62 -11.44 10.61
C LEU A 28 3.11 -11.08 10.50
N ARG A 29 3.91 -11.59 11.44
CA ARG A 29 5.36 -11.41 11.49
C ARG A 29 6.07 -12.74 11.61
N THR A 30 7.31 -12.79 11.16
CA THR A 30 8.17 -13.95 11.41
C THR A 30 8.39 -14.13 12.90
N ARG A 31 8.54 -15.37 13.34
CA ARG A 31 8.74 -15.71 14.76
C ARG A 31 9.89 -14.93 15.39
N ASP A 32 11.03 -14.84 14.70
CA ASP A 32 12.20 -14.10 15.16
C ASP A 32 11.89 -12.62 15.45
N ARG A 33 11.07 -11.98 14.60
CA ARG A 33 10.67 -10.58 14.82
C ARG A 33 9.73 -10.41 15.99
N VAL A 34 8.86 -11.40 16.24
CA VAL A 34 7.99 -11.41 17.42
C VAL A 34 8.80 -11.60 18.69
N GLU A 35 9.76 -12.55 18.71
CA GLU A 35 10.66 -12.78 19.83
C GLU A 35 11.54 -11.57 20.15
N GLN A 36 11.95 -10.83 19.11
CA GLN A 36 12.70 -9.56 19.25
C GLN A 36 11.81 -8.35 19.61
N GLN A 37 10.51 -8.55 19.83
CA GLN A 37 9.52 -7.47 20.08
C GLN A 37 9.52 -6.37 19.01
N LYS A 38 9.86 -6.69 17.76
CA LYS A 38 9.92 -5.76 16.63
C LYS A 38 8.56 -5.64 15.95
N THR A 39 7.55 -5.15 16.69
CA THR A 39 6.23 -4.81 16.11
C THR A 39 6.34 -3.47 15.39
N ARG A 40 5.79 -3.41 14.18
CA ARG A 40 5.71 -2.13 13.44
C ARG A 40 4.62 -1.26 14.04
N ALA A 41 4.86 0.03 14.04
CA ALA A 41 3.89 1.04 14.42
C ALA A 41 3.60 1.97 13.24
N PHE A 42 2.47 2.64 13.27
CA PHE A 42 2.14 3.72 12.34
C PHE A 42 1.48 4.87 13.08
N ASN A 43 1.59 6.07 12.53
CA ASN A 43 0.99 7.27 13.09
C ASN A 43 -0.34 7.54 12.37
N ALA A 44 -1.47 7.25 13.01
CA ALA A 44 -2.79 7.54 12.45
C ALA A 44 -3.10 9.05 12.57
N SER A 45 -3.52 9.66 11.45
CA SER A 45 -3.99 11.04 11.45
C SER A 45 -5.41 11.15 12.01
N GLY A 46 -5.73 12.30 12.60
CA GLY A 46 -7.10 12.62 12.99
C GLY A 46 -7.99 12.92 11.76
N PHE A 47 -9.31 12.84 11.98
CA PHE A 47 -10.28 13.00 10.89
C PHE A 47 -10.26 14.40 10.24
N VAL A 48 -9.99 15.46 11.02
CA VAL A 48 -9.80 16.82 10.49
C VAL A 48 -8.65 16.85 9.51
N HIS A 49 -7.50 16.24 9.87
CA HIS A 49 -6.32 16.17 9.06
C HIS A 49 -6.57 15.39 7.75
N LEU A 50 -7.25 14.25 7.86
CA LEU A 50 -7.64 13.42 6.71
C LEU A 50 -8.52 14.19 5.71
N LEU A 51 -9.60 14.82 6.19
CA LEU A 51 -10.51 15.57 5.33
C LEU A 51 -9.83 16.77 4.65
N SER A 52 -9.05 17.53 5.43
CA SER A 52 -8.34 18.69 4.87
C SER A 52 -7.33 18.28 3.81
N SER A 53 -6.59 17.17 4.04
CA SER A 53 -5.68 16.61 3.05
C SER A 53 -6.41 16.17 1.77
N LYS A 54 -7.55 15.48 1.89
CA LYS A 54 -8.35 15.09 0.72
C LYS A 54 -8.90 16.28 -0.04
N MET A 55 -9.35 17.33 0.64
CA MET A 55 -9.85 18.54 -0.01
C MET A 55 -8.75 19.30 -0.77
N LEU A 56 -7.53 19.33 -0.24
CA LEU A 56 -6.41 20.06 -0.86
C LEU A 56 -5.73 19.23 -1.97
N PHE A 57 -5.52 17.95 -1.74
CA PHE A 57 -4.64 17.14 -2.59
C PHE A 57 -5.37 16.04 -3.38
N GLY A 58 -6.66 15.78 -3.10
CA GLY A 58 -7.42 14.68 -3.72
C GLY A 58 -7.38 14.74 -5.25
N ILE A 59 -7.71 15.90 -5.84
CA ILE A 59 -7.67 16.08 -7.31
C ILE A 59 -6.26 15.91 -7.87
N GLN A 60 -5.22 16.39 -7.17
CA GLN A 60 -3.84 16.20 -7.61
C GLN A 60 -3.45 14.73 -7.62
N ASN A 61 -3.83 13.98 -6.57
CA ASN A 61 -3.57 12.56 -6.47
C ASN A 61 -4.35 11.77 -7.53
N GLU A 62 -5.62 12.09 -7.77
CA GLU A 62 -6.42 11.50 -8.84
C GLU A 62 -5.77 11.72 -10.20
N LYS A 63 -5.30 12.94 -10.49
CA LYS A 63 -4.61 13.22 -11.75
C LYS A 63 -3.31 12.43 -11.93
N LEU A 64 -2.56 12.19 -10.87
CA LEU A 64 -1.40 11.30 -10.92
C LEU A 64 -1.84 9.86 -11.19
N MET A 65 -2.88 9.35 -10.52
CA MET A 65 -3.39 8.00 -10.74
C MET A 65 -4.01 7.82 -12.14
N ASP A 66 -4.70 8.82 -12.67
CA ASP A 66 -5.29 8.78 -14.02
C ASP A 66 -4.23 8.75 -15.14
N ASN A 67 -3.00 9.18 -14.86
CA ASN A 67 -1.90 9.26 -15.81
C ASN A 67 -0.82 8.19 -15.59
N LEU A 68 -1.18 7.03 -15.07
CA LEU A 68 -0.28 5.89 -14.92
C LEU A 68 0.44 5.57 -16.22
N GLY A 69 1.76 5.32 -16.13
CA GLY A 69 2.61 5.05 -17.29
C GLY A 69 3.18 6.30 -17.98
N GLN A 70 2.71 7.51 -17.66
CA GLN A 70 3.31 8.76 -18.13
C GLN A 70 4.35 9.33 -17.16
N HIS A 71 4.46 8.77 -15.98
CA HIS A 71 5.41 9.12 -14.92
C HIS A 71 5.75 7.86 -14.08
N PRO A 72 6.80 7.91 -13.26
CA PRO A 72 7.24 6.75 -12.47
C PRO A 72 6.28 6.26 -11.40
N ILE A 73 5.37 7.12 -10.91
CA ILE A 73 4.47 6.78 -9.79
C ILE A 73 3.44 5.76 -10.23
N THR A 74 3.31 4.68 -9.45
CA THR A 74 2.39 3.57 -9.72
C THR A 74 1.28 3.41 -8.68
N ILE A 75 1.06 4.43 -7.83
CA ILE A 75 -0.09 4.44 -6.90
C ILE A 75 -1.38 4.35 -7.73
N GLY A 76 -2.23 3.36 -7.40
CA GLY A 76 -3.45 3.08 -8.15
C GLY A 76 -3.30 2.02 -9.25
N ILE A 77 -2.08 1.47 -9.46
CA ILE A 77 -1.88 0.39 -10.44
C ILE A 77 -2.62 -0.90 -10.03
N SER A 78 -3.33 -1.50 -10.98
CA SER A 78 -3.95 -2.81 -10.76
C SER A 78 -2.91 -3.93 -10.87
N VAL A 79 -2.52 -4.49 -9.72
CA VAL A 79 -1.48 -5.53 -9.68
C VAL A 79 -1.91 -6.84 -10.36
N PRO A 80 -3.16 -7.34 -10.21
CA PRO A 80 -3.58 -8.53 -10.93
C PRO A 80 -3.67 -8.34 -12.45
N GLY A 81 -3.76 -7.08 -12.93
CA GLY A 81 -4.04 -6.75 -14.33
C GLY A 81 -2.80 -6.62 -15.23
N GLN A 82 -3.05 -6.53 -16.55
CA GLN A 82 -2.01 -6.33 -17.56
C GLN A 82 -1.29 -4.98 -17.42
N GLN A 83 -1.87 -4.01 -16.77
CA GLN A 83 -1.24 -2.73 -16.47
C GLN A 83 0.05 -2.92 -15.66
N PHE A 84 0.03 -3.77 -14.62
CA PHE A 84 1.22 -4.11 -13.86
C PHE A 84 2.27 -4.83 -14.72
N VAL A 85 1.84 -5.82 -15.52
CA VAL A 85 2.73 -6.57 -16.42
C VAL A 85 3.43 -5.62 -17.40
N THR A 86 2.67 -4.72 -18.02
CA THR A 86 3.18 -3.72 -18.96
C THR A 86 4.16 -2.76 -18.28
N ALA A 87 3.82 -2.27 -17.09
CA ALA A 87 4.69 -1.37 -16.32
C ALA A 87 6.03 -2.05 -16.00
N VAL A 88 6.02 -3.26 -15.46
CA VAL A 88 7.26 -4.00 -15.14
C VAL A 88 8.08 -4.29 -16.40
N LEU A 89 7.46 -4.74 -17.50
CA LEU A 89 8.17 -5.01 -18.75
C LEU A 89 8.78 -3.75 -19.38
N SER A 90 8.16 -2.59 -19.14
CA SER A 90 8.69 -1.30 -19.66
C SER A 90 10.07 -0.94 -19.10
N LEU A 91 10.43 -1.47 -17.91
CA LEU A 91 11.77 -1.29 -17.34
C LEU A 91 12.85 -1.92 -18.21
N GLY A 92 12.56 -3.03 -18.89
CA GLY A 92 13.55 -3.87 -19.59
C GLY A 92 14.03 -3.36 -20.95
N ALA A 93 13.66 -2.17 -21.38
CA ALA A 93 14.01 -1.63 -22.70
C ALA A 93 15.52 -1.29 -22.83
N GLY A 94 16.37 -2.32 -22.83
CA GLY A 94 17.82 -2.20 -23.06
C GLY A 94 18.63 -1.69 -21.87
N LYS A 95 18.06 -1.75 -20.66
CA LYS A 95 18.68 -1.28 -19.40
C LYS A 95 18.72 -2.41 -18.38
N THR A 96 19.58 -2.27 -17.41
CA THR A 96 19.72 -3.21 -16.30
C THR A 96 18.72 -2.88 -15.19
N CYS A 97 17.98 -3.88 -14.69
CA CYS A 97 16.91 -3.68 -13.72
C CYS A 97 17.32 -4.15 -12.32
N TYR A 98 16.82 -3.45 -11.29
CA TYR A 98 17.07 -3.71 -9.89
C TYR A 98 15.78 -3.55 -9.07
N ASP A 99 15.56 -4.46 -8.10
CA ASP A 99 14.56 -4.29 -7.06
C ASP A 99 15.15 -3.43 -5.96
N ALA A 100 14.43 -2.44 -5.50
CA ALA A 100 14.88 -1.59 -4.41
C ALA A 100 13.75 -1.26 -3.43
N ASP A 101 14.12 -0.93 -2.21
CA ASP A 101 13.21 -0.52 -1.14
C ASP A 101 13.76 0.74 -0.47
N GLY A 102 12.88 1.65 -0.12
CA GLY A 102 13.22 2.84 0.64
C GLY A 102 13.51 2.50 2.10
N ASP A 103 14.80 2.42 2.49
CA ASP A 103 15.20 1.99 3.83
C ASP A 103 14.88 3.03 4.90
N GLY A 104 13.93 2.68 5.75
CA GLY A 104 13.52 3.53 6.88
C GLY A 104 12.95 4.87 6.43
N CYS A 105 12.29 4.92 5.26
CA CYS A 105 11.76 6.14 4.65
C CYS A 105 11.03 7.02 5.66
N ASP A 106 10.15 6.44 6.48
CA ASP A 106 9.41 7.20 7.49
C ASP A 106 10.32 7.86 8.55
N GLN A 107 11.46 7.24 8.90
CA GLN A 107 12.33 7.72 9.97
C GLN A 107 13.48 8.61 9.48
N ARG A 108 13.85 8.49 8.22
CA ARG A 108 15.04 9.14 7.61
C ARG A 108 14.67 10.11 6.50
N PHE A 109 13.43 10.57 6.48
CA PHE A 109 12.92 11.44 5.44
C PHE A 109 13.69 12.77 5.39
N ASN A 110 14.28 13.10 4.25
CA ASN A 110 15.00 14.37 4.07
C ASN A 110 14.00 15.53 4.01
N LEU A 111 14.06 16.42 5.01
CA LEU A 111 13.16 17.57 5.10
C LEU A 111 13.35 18.58 3.95
N GLY A 112 14.51 18.60 3.28
CA GLY A 112 14.75 19.41 2.10
C GLY A 112 13.85 18.96 0.95
N VAL A 113 13.85 17.66 0.65
CA VAL A 113 12.96 17.06 -0.36
C VAL A 113 11.48 17.23 0.01
N ALA A 114 11.13 17.06 1.30
CA ALA A 114 9.77 17.31 1.77
C ALA A 114 9.28 18.73 1.48
N ARG A 115 10.17 19.72 1.62
CA ARG A 115 9.85 21.12 1.28
C ARG A 115 9.62 21.32 -0.21
N VAL A 116 10.43 20.67 -1.05
CA VAL A 116 10.24 20.71 -2.52
C VAL A 116 8.88 20.11 -2.88
N ILE A 117 8.50 18.96 -2.30
CA ILE A 117 7.18 18.35 -2.53
C ILE A 117 6.07 19.28 -2.08
N ARG A 118 6.17 19.86 -0.88
CA ARG A 118 5.21 20.84 -0.38
C ARG A 118 5.03 22.02 -1.33
N ASP A 119 6.12 22.56 -1.82
CA ASP A 119 6.08 23.73 -2.71
C ASP A 119 5.53 23.35 -4.10
N LEU A 120 5.85 22.14 -4.58
CA LEU A 120 5.22 21.55 -5.77
C LEU A 120 3.69 21.42 -5.58
N ARG A 121 3.23 20.92 -4.45
CA ARG A 121 1.79 20.80 -4.13
C ARG A 121 1.10 22.16 -4.12
N LYS A 122 1.76 23.19 -3.58
CA LYS A 122 1.26 24.57 -3.57
C LYS A 122 1.11 25.16 -4.97
N ALA A 123 2.02 24.83 -5.91
CA ALA A 123 1.98 25.34 -7.26
C ALA A 123 0.65 25.00 -8.01
N PHE A 124 -0.06 23.97 -7.58
CA PHE A 124 -1.36 23.57 -8.13
C PHE A 124 -2.56 24.04 -7.30
N LEU A 125 -2.34 24.91 -6.31
CA LEU A 125 -3.39 25.42 -5.43
C LEU A 125 -3.44 26.95 -5.43
N PRO A 126 -4.63 27.54 -5.26
CA PRO A 126 -4.77 28.96 -5.01
C PRO A 126 -3.98 29.40 -3.77
N VAL A 127 -3.39 30.60 -3.82
CA VAL A 127 -2.49 31.15 -2.78
C VAL A 127 -3.13 31.18 -1.38
N ASN A 128 -4.44 31.38 -1.30
CA ASN A 128 -5.17 31.38 -0.02
C ASN A 128 -5.16 30.04 0.72
N TYR A 129 -4.80 28.93 0.06
CA TYR A 129 -4.62 27.61 0.70
C TYR A 129 -3.17 27.29 1.08
N HIS A 130 -2.20 28.12 0.70
CA HIS A 130 -0.79 27.83 0.93
C HIS A 130 -0.45 27.72 2.43
N ALA A 131 -1.04 28.54 3.28
CA ALA A 131 -0.86 28.46 4.74
C ALA A 131 -1.39 27.13 5.30
N ALA A 132 -2.53 26.64 4.79
CA ALA A 132 -3.07 25.33 5.18
C ALA A 132 -2.14 24.19 4.76
N VAL A 133 -1.55 24.26 3.56
CA VAL A 133 -0.55 23.27 3.10
C VAL A 133 0.67 23.30 4.01
N ASP A 134 1.21 24.48 4.34
CA ASP A 134 2.35 24.59 5.25
C ASP A 134 2.04 23.94 6.60
N LYS A 135 0.88 24.26 7.18
CA LYS A 135 0.44 23.70 8.45
C LYS A 135 0.35 22.16 8.42
N LEU A 136 -0.26 21.60 7.36
CA LEU A 136 -0.37 20.16 7.21
C LEU A 136 1.00 19.47 7.12
N TYR A 137 1.92 20.04 6.34
CA TYR A 137 3.28 19.51 6.20
C TYR A 137 4.07 19.63 7.51
N ASP A 138 3.93 20.73 8.24
CA ASP A 138 4.55 20.90 9.57
C ASP A 138 4.02 19.88 10.57
N ASP A 139 2.72 19.62 10.58
CA ASP A 139 2.11 18.58 11.44
C ASP A 139 2.61 17.17 11.09
N VAL A 140 2.79 16.88 9.80
CA VAL A 140 3.31 15.58 9.34
C VAL A 140 4.78 15.41 9.70
N TYR A 141 5.63 16.38 9.40
CA TYR A 141 7.09 16.20 9.47
C TYR A 141 7.72 16.72 10.77
N ALA A 142 7.05 17.59 11.52
CA ALA A 142 7.56 18.16 12.77
C ALA A 142 6.51 18.22 13.90
N GLY A 143 5.34 17.63 13.70
CA GLY A 143 4.24 17.65 14.65
C GLY A 143 4.33 16.60 15.75
N SER A 144 3.26 16.50 16.52
CA SER A 144 3.17 15.63 17.68
C SER A 144 2.41 14.33 17.41
N ALA A 145 2.77 13.26 18.11
CA ALA A 145 2.00 12.03 18.17
C ALA A 145 1.73 11.64 19.62
N ILE A 146 0.59 11.01 19.87
CA ILE A 146 0.20 10.49 21.18
C ILE A 146 0.44 8.98 21.19
N ALA A 147 1.24 8.51 22.14
CA ALA A 147 1.48 7.10 22.40
C ALA A 147 1.26 6.81 23.89
N CYS A 148 0.42 5.83 24.22
CA CYS A 148 0.13 5.45 25.60
C CYS A 148 -0.23 6.63 26.52
N GLY A 149 -0.97 7.62 26.01
CA GLY A 149 -1.37 8.82 26.75
C GLY A 149 -0.27 9.90 26.89
N VAL A 150 0.92 9.68 26.31
CA VAL A 150 2.03 10.65 26.34
C VAL A 150 2.16 11.30 24.97
N VAL A 151 2.38 12.62 24.96
CA VAL A 151 2.62 13.40 23.75
C VAL A 151 4.12 13.38 23.43
N HIS A 152 4.45 12.93 22.21
CA HIS A 152 5.81 12.91 21.69
C HIS A 152 5.91 13.86 20.50
N ARG A 153 6.91 14.73 20.48
CA ARG A 153 7.25 15.49 19.28
C ARG A 153 8.12 14.60 18.38
N MET A 154 7.75 14.51 17.12
CA MET A 154 8.38 13.59 16.16
C MET A 154 8.78 14.34 14.88
N PHE A 155 10.03 14.17 14.47
CA PHE A 155 10.62 14.81 13.28
C PHE A 155 10.89 13.77 12.19
N HIS A 156 9.81 13.16 11.71
CA HIS A 156 9.87 12.14 10.67
C HIS A 156 8.53 12.09 9.93
N ASN A 157 8.51 11.43 8.78
CA ASN A 157 7.26 11.22 8.06
C ASN A 157 6.29 10.36 8.88
N LYS A 158 5.05 10.79 9.00
CA LYS A 158 4.01 10.06 9.72
C LYS A 158 3.22 9.19 8.75
N SER A 159 3.52 7.87 8.76
CA SER A 159 3.04 6.89 7.78
C SER A 159 1.52 6.71 7.66
N GLY A 160 0.74 7.25 8.58
CA GLY A 160 -0.73 7.23 8.51
C GLY A 160 -1.35 8.55 8.03
N TRP A 161 -0.60 9.39 7.36
CA TRP A 161 -1.12 10.54 6.64
C TRP A 161 -1.70 10.11 5.28
N GLU A 162 -2.74 10.78 4.82
CA GLU A 162 -3.44 10.46 3.56
C GLU A 162 -2.51 10.44 2.35
N ASN A 163 -1.54 11.36 2.29
CA ASN A 163 -0.64 11.49 1.16
C ASN A 163 0.66 10.70 1.31
N THR A 164 0.86 9.94 2.38
CA THR A 164 2.15 9.28 2.65
C THR A 164 2.65 8.48 1.44
N GLY A 165 1.81 7.63 0.85
CA GLY A 165 2.22 6.83 -0.30
C GLY A 165 2.58 7.69 -1.52
N MET A 166 1.76 8.68 -1.83
CA MET A 166 1.98 9.56 -2.97
C MET A 166 3.22 10.46 -2.76
N ASP A 167 3.37 11.03 -1.57
CA ASP A 167 4.51 11.92 -1.28
C ASP A 167 5.82 11.14 -1.12
N ASN A 168 5.80 9.89 -0.61
CA ASN A 168 6.96 9.01 -0.66
C ASN A 168 7.35 8.69 -2.11
N SER A 169 6.36 8.45 -2.98
CA SER A 169 6.63 8.21 -4.41
C SER A 169 7.25 9.43 -5.08
N LEU A 170 6.72 10.62 -4.82
CA LEU A 170 7.32 11.89 -5.29
C LEU A 170 8.73 12.09 -4.72
N TYR A 171 8.94 11.72 -3.44
CA TYR A 171 10.22 11.84 -2.75
C TYR A 171 11.31 11.04 -3.47
N PHE A 172 11.08 9.77 -3.72
CA PHE A 172 12.06 8.93 -4.40
C PHE A 172 12.23 9.33 -5.87
N TRP A 173 11.15 9.66 -6.58
CA TRP A 173 11.26 10.10 -7.96
C TRP A 173 12.14 11.35 -8.08
N LEU A 174 11.84 12.41 -7.31
CA LEU A 174 12.60 13.65 -7.36
C LEU A 174 14.07 13.46 -6.94
N ALA A 175 14.32 12.68 -5.88
CA ALA A 175 15.67 12.42 -5.41
C ALA A 175 16.51 11.62 -6.42
N ILE A 176 15.93 10.59 -7.04
CA ILE A 176 16.59 9.76 -8.04
C ILE A 176 16.81 10.57 -9.33
N ALA A 177 15.84 11.36 -9.76
CA ALA A 177 15.99 12.19 -10.96
C ALA A 177 17.13 13.20 -10.79
N GLU A 178 17.17 13.90 -9.67
CA GLU A 178 18.25 14.84 -9.34
C GLU A 178 19.62 14.14 -9.30
N ALA A 179 19.69 12.96 -8.67
CA ALA A 179 20.92 12.20 -8.58
C ALA A 179 21.44 11.75 -9.97
N ILE A 180 20.57 11.26 -10.84
CA ILE A 180 20.91 10.86 -12.20
C ILE A 180 21.44 12.06 -13.00
N GLU A 181 20.72 13.18 -12.98
CA GLU A 181 21.11 14.39 -13.71
C GLU A 181 22.44 14.95 -13.18
N SER A 182 22.66 14.93 -11.86
CA SER A 182 23.92 15.37 -11.25
C SER A 182 25.11 14.48 -11.56
N LEU A 183 24.91 13.16 -11.60
CA LEU A 183 25.98 12.20 -11.85
C LEU A 183 26.35 12.09 -13.33
N THR A 184 25.38 12.24 -14.24
CA THR A 184 25.59 11.98 -15.65
C THR A 184 25.60 13.23 -16.52
N GLY A 185 24.97 14.31 -16.09
CA GLY A 185 24.70 15.49 -16.90
C GLY A 185 23.62 15.28 -17.97
N GLU A 186 22.95 14.14 -17.98
CA GLU A 186 21.88 13.80 -18.89
C GLU A 186 20.52 13.78 -18.18
N SER A 187 19.42 13.88 -18.95
CA SER A 187 18.08 13.85 -18.36
C SER A 187 17.76 12.47 -17.75
N PHE A 188 16.96 12.47 -16.69
CA PHE A 188 16.51 11.26 -16.02
C PHE A 188 15.95 10.21 -16.99
N ASP A 189 15.08 10.61 -17.92
CA ASP A 189 14.39 9.69 -18.84
C ASP A 189 15.33 9.02 -19.86
N GLU A 190 16.50 9.62 -20.14
CA GLU A 190 17.50 9.05 -21.04
C GLU A 190 18.32 7.95 -20.35
N VAL A 191 18.58 8.09 -19.06
CA VAL A 191 19.47 7.21 -18.29
C VAL A 191 18.69 6.19 -17.46
N CYS A 192 17.55 6.57 -16.90
CA CYS A 192 16.81 5.80 -15.90
C CYS A 192 15.36 5.57 -16.33
N ARG A 193 14.79 4.45 -15.88
CA ARG A 193 13.35 4.24 -15.76
C ARG A 193 13.05 3.78 -14.35
N LEU A 194 11.97 4.25 -13.77
CA LEU A 194 11.60 4.00 -12.39
C LEU A 194 10.13 3.62 -12.31
N LEU A 195 9.82 2.62 -11.51
CA LEU A 195 8.49 2.40 -10.96
C LEU A 195 8.59 2.63 -9.46
N VAL A 196 7.70 3.44 -8.92
CA VAL A 196 7.70 3.80 -7.50
C VAL A 196 6.29 3.76 -6.92
N ASN A 197 6.14 3.09 -5.77
CA ASN A 197 4.90 3.00 -5.03
C ASN A 197 5.18 3.14 -3.53
N GLY A 198 5.15 4.36 -3.04
CA GLY A 198 5.60 4.65 -1.67
C GLY A 198 7.10 4.44 -1.52
N ASP A 199 7.47 3.46 -0.74
CA ASP A 199 8.84 3.01 -0.47
C ASP A 199 9.30 1.84 -1.37
N ASP A 200 8.39 1.21 -2.09
CA ASP A 200 8.68 0.11 -3.02
C ASP A 200 9.15 0.67 -4.37
N LEU A 201 10.30 0.21 -4.86
CA LEU A 201 10.98 0.73 -6.04
C LEU A 201 11.39 -0.39 -6.99
N ALA A 202 11.25 -0.16 -8.29
CA ALA A 202 11.92 -0.95 -9.32
C ALA A 202 12.63 0.02 -10.28
N ILE A 203 13.94 -0.13 -10.40
CA ILE A 203 14.82 0.81 -11.09
C ILE A 203 15.48 0.12 -12.27
N SER A 204 15.50 0.78 -13.40
CA SER A 204 16.27 0.35 -14.58
C SER A 204 17.18 1.49 -14.99
N ILE A 205 18.47 1.22 -15.09
CA ILE A 205 19.50 2.21 -15.45
C ILE A 205 20.39 1.76 -16.61
N ASP A 206 20.98 2.72 -17.27
CA ASP A 206 22.04 2.50 -18.24
C ASP A 206 23.39 2.43 -17.50
N ASP A 207 23.83 1.21 -17.21
CA ASP A 207 25.08 0.96 -16.46
C ASP A 207 26.34 1.49 -17.18
N SER A 208 26.25 1.86 -18.46
CA SER A 208 27.36 2.51 -19.17
C SER A 208 27.54 3.98 -18.76
N LYS A 209 26.50 4.57 -18.14
CA LYS A 209 26.48 5.99 -17.74
C LYS A 209 26.62 6.17 -16.25
N VAL A 210 25.94 5.35 -15.43
CA VAL A 210 25.99 5.40 -13.96
C VAL A 210 25.75 4.00 -13.39
N GLY A 211 26.57 3.62 -12.41
CA GLY A 211 26.41 2.36 -11.68
C GLY A 211 25.37 2.48 -10.56
N ILE A 212 24.62 1.38 -10.28
CA ILE A 212 23.61 1.38 -9.23
C ILE A 212 24.18 1.70 -7.85
N ARG A 213 25.42 1.30 -7.55
CA ARG A 213 26.09 1.62 -6.29
C ARG A 213 26.47 3.10 -6.20
N GLU A 214 26.90 3.69 -7.28
CA GLU A 214 27.22 5.12 -7.36
C GLU A 214 25.96 5.96 -7.12
N LEU A 215 24.83 5.57 -7.71
CA LEU A 215 23.53 6.17 -7.43
C LEU A 215 23.16 6.05 -5.95
N GLN A 216 23.31 4.86 -5.36
CA GLN A 216 23.03 4.62 -3.95
C GLN A 216 23.89 5.49 -3.03
N GLU A 217 25.20 5.56 -3.29
CA GLU A 217 26.14 6.37 -2.52
C GLU A 217 25.83 7.88 -2.62
N TYR A 218 25.50 8.36 -3.82
CA TYR A 218 25.09 9.73 -4.02
C TYR A 218 23.83 10.08 -3.23
N LEU A 219 22.79 9.27 -3.33
CA LEU A 219 21.54 9.45 -2.59
C LEU A 219 21.78 9.43 -1.07
N ALA A 220 22.64 8.53 -0.58
CA ALA A 220 22.98 8.43 0.83
C ALA A 220 23.68 9.68 1.38
N MET A 221 24.47 10.40 0.57
CA MET A 221 25.08 11.68 0.98
C MET A 221 24.02 12.72 1.34
N TYR A 222 22.84 12.65 0.73
CA TYR A 222 21.70 13.52 1.02
C TYR A 222 20.69 12.91 1.99
N GLY A 223 21.04 11.76 2.62
CA GLY A 223 20.17 11.09 3.57
C GLY A 223 18.98 10.36 2.94
N VAL A 224 18.96 10.19 1.61
CA VAL A 224 18.00 9.36 0.91
C VAL A 224 18.54 7.93 0.85
N MET A 225 17.93 7.04 1.61
CA MET A 225 18.43 5.67 1.74
C MET A 225 17.59 4.72 0.90
N ILE A 226 18.26 4.05 -0.04
CA ILE A 226 17.68 2.93 -0.79
C ILE A 226 18.49 1.67 -0.51
N SER A 227 17.80 0.55 -0.35
CA SER A 227 18.40 -0.78 -0.22
C SER A 227 17.98 -1.65 -1.40
N PHE A 228 18.85 -2.57 -1.77
CA PHE A 228 18.59 -3.52 -2.85
C PHE A 228 18.54 -4.93 -2.26
N ASP A 229 17.54 -5.74 -2.67
CA ASP A 229 17.46 -7.14 -2.28
C ASP A 229 18.70 -7.91 -2.71
N THR A 230 19.16 -7.64 -3.93
CA THR A 230 20.47 -8.05 -4.45
C THR A 230 21.05 -6.92 -5.28
N ALA A 231 22.36 -6.69 -5.18
CA ALA A 231 23.06 -5.75 -6.05
C ALA A 231 23.33 -6.33 -7.47
N GLU A 232 22.77 -7.50 -7.76
CA GLU A 232 22.91 -8.15 -9.07
C GLU A 232 21.80 -7.72 -10.01
N PRO A 233 22.17 -7.42 -11.26
CA PRO A 233 21.21 -7.03 -12.28
C PRO A 233 20.25 -8.17 -12.63
N ARG A 234 19.00 -7.83 -12.93
CA ARG A 234 17.94 -8.76 -13.31
C ARG A 234 17.31 -8.38 -14.64
N ALA A 235 16.70 -9.35 -15.29
CA ALA A 235 15.77 -9.05 -16.37
C ALA A 235 14.48 -8.42 -15.77
N ALA A 236 13.83 -7.55 -16.52
CA ALA A 236 12.60 -6.89 -16.05
C ALA A 236 11.53 -7.89 -15.56
N ARG A 237 11.40 -9.04 -16.25
CA ARG A 237 10.42 -10.07 -15.85
C ARG A 237 10.72 -10.73 -14.49
N ASP A 238 11.96 -10.65 -14.02
CA ASP A 238 12.42 -11.27 -12.76
C ASP A 238 12.44 -10.27 -11.59
N ILE A 239 12.04 -9.03 -11.85
CA ILE A 239 11.91 -7.97 -10.84
C ILE A 239 10.78 -8.30 -9.88
N ASN A 240 11.04 -8.09 -8.59
CA ASN A 240 10.03 -8.13 -7.55
C ASN A 240 9.59 -6.71 -7.21
N PHE A 241 8.35 -6.35 -7.54
CA PHE A 241 7.77 -5.05 -7.27
C PHE A 241 6.40 -5.22 -6.63
N LEU A 242 6.09 -4.46 -5.59
CA LEU A 242 4.85 -4.61 -4.80
C LEU A 242 4.64 -6.05 -4.28
N SER A 243 5.73 -6.71 -3.89
CA SER A 243 5.75 -8.13 -3.50
C SER A 243 5.23 -9.09 -4.59
N HIS A 244 5.25 -8.69 -5.86
CA HIS A 244 4.87 -9.49 -7.02
C HIS A 244 6.02 -9.54 -8.04
N HIS A 245 6.06 -10.63 -8.80
CA HIS A 245 6.95 -10.82 -9.94
C HIS A 245 6.13 -11.34 -11.13
N LEU A 246 6.67 -11.28 -12.34
CA LEU A 246 6.00 -11.82 -13.51
C LEU A 246 6.22 -13.33 -13.60
N ARG A 247 5.15 -14.06 -13.87
CA ARG A 247 5.15 -15.51 -14.02
C ARG A 247 4.44 -15.92 -15.29
N GLU A 248 5.00 -16.90 -16.01
CA GLU A 248 4.32 -17.55 -17.12
C GLU A 248 3.22 -18.49 -16.58
N ARG A 249 2.03 -18.37 -17.17
CA ARG A 249 0.92 -19.29 -16.94
C ARG A 249 0.32 -19.70 -18.29
N HIS A 250 0.14 -21.01 -18.47
CA HIS A 250 -0.61 -21.52 -19.60
C HIS A 250 -2.11 -21.32 -19.40
N VAL A 251 -2.74 -20.60 -20.31
CA VAL A 251 -4.18 -20.34 -20.32
C VAL A 251 -4.78 -20.98 -21.57
N PRO A 252 -5.79 -21.87 -21.44
CA PRO A 252 -6.44 -22.48 -22.61
C PRO A 252 -6.90 -21.41 -23.60
N LYS A 253 -6.59 -21.57 -24.88
CA LYS A 253 -6.89 -20.67 -26.01
C LYS A 253 -5.98 -19.42 -26.13
N LEU A 254 -5.29 -19.00 -25.08
CA LEU A 254 -4.36 -17.85 -25.11
C LEU A 254 -2.89 -18.30 -25.19
N GLY A 255 -2.59 -19.56 -24.82
CA GLY A 255 -1.22 -20.06 -24.72
C GLY A 255 -0.54 -19.64 -23.43
N ASP A 256 0.79 -19.48 -23.48
CA ASP A 256 1.59 -19.05 -22.35
C ASP A 256 1.60 -17.53 -22.26
N VAL A 257 1.16 -17.02 -21.11
CA VAL A 257 0.96 -15.59 -20.85
C VAL A 257 1.68 -15.19 -19.57
N LEU A 258 2.14 -13.94 -19.53
CA LEU A 258 2.70 -13.36 -18.31
C LEU A 258 1.60 -12.79 -17.44
N VAL A 259 1.67 -13.11 -16.16
CA VAL A 259 0.75 -12.62 -15.13
C VAL A 259 1.52 -12.18 -13.89
N ALA A 260 0.98 -11.23 -13.15
CA ALA A 260 1.52 -10.86 -11.85
C ALA A 260 1.29 -11.99 -10.83
N ALA A 261 2.34 -12.41 -10.14
CA ALA A 261 2.29 -13.48 -9.14
C ALA A 261 2.85 -12.96 -7.81
N GLY A 262 2.03 -13.00 -6.76
CA GLY A 262 2.46 -12.66 -5.41
C GLY A 262 3.49 -13.65 -4.85
N ASN A 263 4.18 -13.26 -3.79
CA ASN A 263 5.15 -14.13 -3.13
C ASN A 263 4.49 -15.41 -2.63
N ARG A 264 4.81 -16.55 -3.28
CA ARG A 264 4.21 -17.86 -3.01
C ARG A 264 4.33 -18.27 -1.54
N ALA A 265 5.50 -18.09 -0.93
CA ALA A 265 5.74 -18.51 0.45
C ALA A 265 4.86 -17.72 1.44
N LYS A 266 4.72 -16.41 1.23
CA LYS A 266 3.82 -15.57 2.05
C LYS A 266 2.36 -15.97 1.86
N LEU A 267 1.92 -16.22 0.63
CA LEU A 267 0.55 -16.65 0.33
C LEU A 267 0.23 -18.00 0.96
N MET A 268 1.11 -18.99 0.80
CA MET A 268 0.92 -20.32 1.39
C MET A 268 0.97 -20.29 2.92
N ALA A 269 1.82 -19.47 3.52
CA ALA A 269 1.80 -19.27 4.96
C ALA A 269 0.47 -18.69 5.45
N SER A 270 -0.15 -17.79 4.68
CA SER A 270 -1.42 -17.16 5.06
C SER A 270 -2.63 -18.10 4.97
N VAL A 271 -2.55 -19.21 4.22
CA VAL A 271 -3.65 -20.19 4.13
C VAL A 271 -4.08 -20.73 5.52
N ASN A 272 -3.14 -20.82 6.46
CA ASN A 272 -3.40 -21.36 7.79
C ASN A 272 -3.71 -20.28 8.85
N TRP A 273 -3.80 -19.03 8.46
CA TRP A 273 -4.01 -17.90 9.36
C TRP A 273 -5.18 -17.06 8.87
N VAL A 274 -6.23 -16.99 9.68
CA VAL A 274 -7.36 -16.11 9.43
C VAL A 274 -7.42 -15.03 10.49
N LYS A 275 -7.64 -13.79 10.06
CA LYS A 275 -7.91 -12.71 10.98
C LYS A 275 -9.40 -12.68 11.27
N VAL A 276 -9.74 -12.82 12.55
CA VAL A 276 -11.14 -12.82 12.99
C VAL A 276 -11.62 -11.36 13.04
N ASN A 277 -12.75 -11.11 12.37
CA ASN A 277 -13.49 -9.87 12.50
C ASN A 277 -14.68 -10.11 13.44
N PRO A 278 -14.88 -9.29 14.50
CA PRO A 278 -15.96 -9.47 15.46
C PRO A 278 -17.38 -9.42 14.86
N ASP A 279 -17.53 -8.87 13.65
CA ASP A 279 -18.81 -8.75 12.97
C ASP A 279 -19.20 -10.00 12.14
N PHE A 280 -18.30 -10.98 12.05
CA PHE A 280 -18.48 -12.23 11.33
C PHE A 280 -18.20 -13.43 12.23
N SER A 281 -18.87 -14.56 11.98
CA SER A 281 -18.47 -15.82 12.60
C SER A 281 -17.07 -16.21 12.16
N PHE A 282 -16.43 -17.09 12.92
CA PHE A 282 -15.12 -17.64 12.56
C PHE A 282 -15.15 -18.32 11.18
N GLU A 283 -16.23 -19.09 10.91
CA GLU A 283 -16.47 -19.79 9.66
C GLU A 283 -16.59 -18.81 8.47
N GLU A 284 -17.32 -17.72 8.66
CA GLU A 284 -17.46 -16.64 7.68
C GLU A 284 -16.12 -15.99 7.37
N CYS A 285 -15.33 -15.68 8.41
CA CYS A 285 -13.97 -15.16 8.24
C CYS A 285 -13.08 -16.13 7.45
N CYS A 286 -13.15 -17.43 7.74
CA CYS A 286 -12.39 -18.45 7.01
C CYS A 286 -12.80 -18.52 5.53
N VAL A 287 -14.09 -18.51 5.24
CA VAL A 287 -14.59 -18.56 3.85
C VAL A 287 -14.14 -17.33 3.07
N LEU A 288 -14.30 -16.14 3.63
CA LEU A 288 -13.85 -14.89 2.99
C LEU A 288 -12.35 -14.90 2.72
N HIS A 289 -11.56 -15.35 3.70
CA HIS A 289 -10.11 -15.44 3.57
C HIS A 289 -9.70 -16.40 2.44
N LEU A 290 -10.27 -17.59 2.40
CA LEU A 290 -9.98 -18.57 1.36
C LEU A 290 -10.43 -18.10 -0.03
N LEU A 291 -11.59 -17.44 -0.14
CA LEU A 291 -12.05 -16.83 -1.40
C LEU A 291 -11.09 -15.76 -1.92
N GLY A 292 -10.53 -14.95 -1.02
CA GLY A 292 -9.55 -13.94 -1.42
C GLY A 292 -8.21 -14.53 -1.84
N LEU A 293 -7.73 -15.56 -1.14
CA LEU A 293 -6.49 -16.24 -1.50
C LEU A 293 -6.55 -16.90 -2.88
N ARG A 294 -7.74 -17.30 -3.35
CA ARG A 294 -7.93 -17.83 -4.71
C ARG A 294 -7.45 -16.85 -5.78
N LEU A 295 -7.74 -15.56 -5.63
CA LEU A 295 -7.29 -14.54 -6.57
C LEU A 295 -5.76 -14.42 -6.58
N CYS A 296 -5.15 -14.43 -5.39
CA CYS A 296 -3.71 -14.28 -5.23
C CYS A 296 -2.93 -15.53 -5.66
N LEU A 297 -3.51 -16.73 -5.48
CA LEU A 297 -2.88 -18.01 -5.84
C LEU A 297 -3.17 -18.46 -7.25
N TRP A 298 -4.06 -17.80 -7.97
CA TRP A 298 -4.39 -18.19 -9.34
C TRP A 298 -3.16 -18.30 -10.27
N PRO A 299 -2.13 -17.43 -10.20
CA PRO A 299 -0.89 -17.60 -10.97
C PRO A 299 -0.12 -18.90 -10.65
N TRP A 300 -0.35 -19.50 -9.48
CA TRP A 300 0.29 -20.71 -8.98
C TRP A 300 -0.64 -21.91 -9.15
N LYS A 301 -0.69 -22.50 -10.33
CA LYS A 301 -1.69 -23.51 -10.75
C LYS A 301 -1.90 -24.65 -9.75
N LEU A 302 -0.82 -25.21 -9.19
CA LEU A 302 -0.93 -26.34 -8.24
C LEU A 302 -1.46 -25.88 -6.88
N ASP A 303 -0.96 -24.74 -6.39
CA ASP A 303 -1.41 -24.20 -5.10
C ASP A 303 -2.85 -23.70 -5.17
N PHE A 304 -3.27 -23.18 -6.33
CA PHE A 304 -4.65 -22.80 -6.58
C PHE A 304 -5.57 -24.03 -6.53
N ALA A 305 -5.21 -25.14 -7.18
CA ALA A 305 -5.99 -26.38 -7.14
C ALA A 305 -6.07 -26.95 -5.71
N GLU A 306 -4.95 -26.96 -4.97
CA GLU A 306 -4.93 -27.38 -3.56
C GLU A 306 -5.84 -26.50 -2.68
N LEU A 307 -5.85 -25.17 -2.94
CA LEU A 307 -6.72 -24.25 -2.20
C LEU A 307 -8.21 -24.51 -2.50
N GLU A 308 -8.56 -24.83 -3.75
CA GLU A 308 -9.92 -25.21 -4.13
C GLU A 308 -10.38 -26.46 -3.36
N ASP A 309 -9.55 -27.51 -3.33
CA ASP A 309 -9.83 -28.73 -2.59
C ASP A 309 -9.99 -28.46 -1.09
N ARG A 310 -9.15 -27.60 -0.51
CA ARG A 310 -9.23 -27.18 0.90
C ARG A 310 -10.51 -26.41 1.20
N LEU A 311 -10.91 -25.49 0.32
CA LEU A 311 -12.16 -24.75 0.48
C LEU A 311 -13.37 -25.68 0.45
N ASP A 312 -13.44 -26.59 -0.52
CA ASP A 312 -14.54 -27.52 -0.65
C ASP A 312 -14.59 -28.51 0.55
N ALA A 313 -13.43 -29.00 1.00
CA ALA A 313 -13.33 -29.82 2.20
C ALA A 313 -13.72 -29.07 3.49
N TYR A 314 -13.44 -27.78 3.57
CA TYR A 314 -13.86 -26.93 4.70
C TYR A 314 -15.38 -26.74 4.69
N LEU A 315 -15.96 -26.39 3.53
CA LEU A 315 -17.41 -26.20 3.38
C LEU A 315 -18.22 -27.46 3.69
N ALA A 316 -17.66 -28.63 3.43
CA ALA A 316 -18.30 -29.91 3.79
C ALA A 316 -18.38 -30.18 5.31
N ARG A 317 -17.64 -29.43 6.13
CA ARG A 317 -17.53 -29.62 7.59
C ARG A 317 -18.26 -28.56 8.41
N ILE A 318 -18.67 -27.47 7.80
CA ILE A 318 -19.34 -26.36 8.48
C ILE A 318 -20.82 -26.27 8.07
N GLU A 319 -21.62 -25.61 8.88
CA GLU A 319 -22.96 -25.20 8.48
C GLU A 319 -22.87 -24.04 7.48
N VAL A 320 -23.44 -24.23 6.29
CA VAL A 320 -23.48 -23.18 5.26
C VAL A 320 -24.67 -22.25 5.55
N THR A 321 -24.40 -21.22 6.34
CA THR A 321 -25.38 -20.18 6.68
C THR A 321 -25.84 -19.42 5.42
N PRO A 322 -26.97 -18.67 5.47
CA PRO A 322 -27.36 -17.78 4.36
C PRO A 322 -26.27 -16.77 3.98
N GLN A 323 -25.51 -16.28 4.96
CA GLN A 323 -24.39 -15.36 4.78
C GLN A 323 -23.25 -16.03 3.99
N ILE A 324 -22.80 -17.22 4.41
CA ILE A 324 -21.79 -18.00 3.70
C ILE A 324 -22.27 -18.32 2.28
N ARG A 325 -23.52 -18.66 2.10
CA ARG A 325 -24.10 -18.91 0.77
C ARG A 325 -24.01 -17.68 -0.12
N SER A 326 -24.31 -16.49 0.41
CA SER A 326 -24.15 -15.21 -0.32
C SER A 326 -22.70 -14.97 -0.72
N MET A 327 -21.74 -15.21 0.18
CA MET A 327 -20.30 -15.10 -0.12
C MET A 327 -19.88 -16.06 -1.24
N LEU A 328 -20.39 -17.30 -1.23
CA LEU A 328 -20.09 -18.30 -2.25
C LEU A 328 -20.71 -17.97 -3.62
N GLN A 329 -21.84 -17.24 -3.65
CA GLN A 329 -22.40 -16.73 -4.91
C GLN A 329 -21.47 -15.72 -5.60
N ALA A 330 -20.62 -15.04 -4.83
CA ALA A 330 -19.58 -14.15 -5.34
C ALA A 330 -18.26 -14.88 -5.70
N ARG A 331 -18.20 -16.22 -5.52
CA ARG A 331 -17.01 -17.03 -5.89
C ARG A 331 -16.78 -16.93 -7.41
N LEU A 332 -15.70 -16.26 -7.79
CA LEU A 332 -15.31 -16.15 -9.18
C LEU A 332 -14.88 -17.52 -9.73
N SER A 333 -15.34 -17.85 -10.93
CA SER A 333 -14.83 -19.01 -11.67
C SER A 333 -13.38 -18.78 -12.11
N ASP A 334 -12.66 -19.86 -12.43
CA ASP A 334 -11.29 -19.78 -13.00
C ASP A 334 -11.23 -18.86 -14.22
N ARG A 335 -12.26 -18.90 -15.08
CA ARG A 335 -12.37 -18.00 -16.23
C ARG A 335 -12.51 -16.54 -15.82
N GLN A 336 -13.35 -16.22 -14.85
CA GLN A 336 -13.52 -14.85 -14.38
C GLN A 336 -12.25 -14.32 -13.71
N ILE A 337 -11.53 -15.15 -12.95
CA ILE A 337 -10.22 -14.78 -12.39
C ILE A 337 -9.21 -14.55 -13.53
N CYS A 338 -9.20 -15.41 -14.55
CA CYS A 338 -8.39 -15.22 -15.75
C CYS A 338 -8.70 -13.87 -16.43
N ASP A 339 -9.98 -13.57 -16.63
CA ASP A 339 -10.41 -12.32 -17.25
C ASP A 339 -9.95 -11.09 -16.44
N LEU A 340 -9.88 -11.18 -15.10
CA LEU A 340 -9.33 -10.12 -14.25
C LEU A 340 -7.84 -9.86 -14.51
N HIS A 341 -7.06 -10.92 -14.67
CA HIS A 341 -5.63 -10.82 -14.99
C HIS A 341 -5.37 -10.25 -16.39
N PHE A 342 -6.34 -10.31 -17.29
CA PHE A 342 -6.22 -9.79 -18.67
C PHE A 342 -7.06 -8.55 -18.93
N ARG A 343 -7.71 -7.99 -17.92
CA ARG A 343 -8.51 -6.77 -18.08
C ARG A 343 -7.63 -5.63 -18.57
N VAL A 344 -7.97 -5.10 -19.73
CA VAL A 344 -7.48 -3.81 -20.23
C VAL A 344 -8.49 -2.75 -19.79
N GLU A 345 -8.03 -1.65 -19.21
CA GLU A 345 -8.92 -0.56 -18.82
C GLU A 345 -9.70 -0.06 -20.05
N GLY A 346 -11.01 0.07 -19.90
CA GLY A 346 -11.91 0.60 -20.93
C GLY A 346 -12.89 -0.40 -21.57
N GLU A 347 -12.67 -1.72 -21.42
CA GLU A 347 -13.67 -2.69 -21.85
C GLU A 347 -14.63 -3.03 -20.72
N GLY A 348 -15.86 -2.58 -20.86
CA GLY A 348 -16.92 -2.80 -19.89
C GLY A 348 -17.27 -4.27 -19.74
N TYR A 349 -16.93 -4.85 -18.59
CA TYR A 349 -17.50 -6.09 -18.10
C TYR A 349 -18.54 -5.72 -17.04
N ASP A 350 -19.79 -6.04 -17.30
CA ASP A 350 -20.86 -6.04 -16.27
C ASP A 350 -20.59 -7.18 -15.27
N PHE A 351 -19.82 -6.88 -14.25
CA PHE A 351 -19.78 -7.74 -13.07
C PHE A 351 -20.99 -7.48 -12.19
N PRO A 352 -21.58 -8.51 -11.54
CA PRO A 352 -22.63 -8.29 -10.55
C PRO A 352 -22.10 -7.39 -9.42
N ASN A 353 -22.74 -6.24 -9.34
CA ASN A 353 -22.19 -4.95 -8.90
C ASN A 353 -21.92 -4.74 -7.40
N SER A 354 -22.05 -5.65 -6.48
CA SER A 354 -21.90 -5.21 -5.09
C SER A 354 -20.65 -5.68 -4.39
N LEU A 355 -20.38 -6.98 -4.40
CA LEU A 355 -19.27 -7.53 -3.61
C LEU A 355 -17.96 -7.60 -4.40
N VAL A 356 -18.03 -7.90 -5.70
CA VAL A 356 -16.85 -8.07 -6.56
C VAL A 356 -16.17 -6.73 -6.86
N ASN A 357 -16.95 -5.69 -7.18
CA ASN A 357 -16.39 -4.33 -7.36
C ASN A 357 -15.82 -3.77 -6.06
N ALA A 358 -16.45 -4.06 -4.94
CA ALA A 358 -15.92 -3.70 -3.64
C ALA A 358 -14.65 -4.49 -3.30
N VAL A 359 -14.54 -5.78 -3.64
CA VAL A 359 -13.32 -6.58 -3.48
C VAL A 359 -12.22 -6.09 -4.43
N LEU A 360 -12.52 -5.87 -5.71
CA LEU A 360 -11.56 -5.47 -6.72
C LEU A 360 -11.05 -4.05 -6.52
N GLY A 361 -11.94 -3.08 -6.29
CA GLY A 361 -11.55 -1.68 -6.08
C GLY A 361 -10.70 -1.46 -4.82
N LYS A 362 -10.58 -2.46 -3.94
CA LYS A 362 -9.75 -2.40 -2.73
C LYS A 362 -8.48 -3.24 -2.83
N PHE A 363 -8.41 -4.23 -3.69
CA PHE A 363 -7.14 -4.86 -4.08
C PHE A 363 -6.22 -3.89 -4.81
N ASP A 364 -6.78 -3.02 -5.64
CA ASP A 364 -6.04 -1.97 -6.35
C ASP A 364 -5.37 -0.95 -5.40
N SER A 365 -5.83 -0.83 -4.16
CA SER A 365 -5.26 0.10 -3.17
C SER A 365 -4.19 -0.50 -2.25
N GLY A 366 -3.70 -1.71 -2.52
CA GLY A 366 -2.75 -2.41 -1.65
C GLY A 366 -3.33 -2.78 -0.27
N ILE A 367 -4.64 -2.67 -0.11
CA ILE A 367 -5.36 -2.98 1.12
C ILE A 367 -5.60 -4.50 1.17
N SER A 368 -5.18 -5.14 2.26
CA SER A 368 -5.45 -6.56 2.49
C SER A 368 -6.97 -6.83 2.53
N LEU A 369 -7.37 -8.06 2.21
CA LEU A 369 -8.76 -8.53 2.35
C LEU A 369 -9.41 -8.13 3.69
N TYR A 370 -8.61 -8.02 4.72
CA TYR A 370 -9.00 -7.59 6.05
C TYR A 370 -9.50 -6.13 6.10
N SER A 371 -8.85 -5.22 5.41
CA SER A 371 -9.29 -3.82 5.34
C SER A 371 -10.61 -3.66 4.59
N PHE A 372 -10.90 -4.58 3.68
CA PHE A 372 -12.14 -4.64 2.91
C PHE A 372 -13.37 -4.90 3.77
N VAL A 373 -13.32 -5.91 4.64
CA VAL A 373 -14.45 -6.27 5.50
C VAL A 373 -14.82 -5.12 6.44
N LYS A 374 -13.81 -4.38 6.93
CA LYS A 374 -14.01 -3.26 7.86
C LYS A 374 -14.62 -2.02 7.20
N ALA A 375 -14.37 -1.78 5.92
CA ALA A 375 -14.86 -0.58 5.23
C ALA A 375 -16.29 -0.70 4.68
N SER A 376 -16.76 -1.94 4.36
CA SER A 376 -18.14 -2.16 3.93
C SER A 376 -19.19 -1.97 5.04
N GLN A 377 -18.75 -1.90 6.31
CA GLN A 377 -19.64 -1.70 7.45
C GLN A 377 -19.91 -0.23 7.79
N TYR A 378 -19.05 0.70 7.32
CA TYR A 378 -19.25 2.13 7.60
C TYR A 378 -20.33 2.81 6.74
N GLU A 379 -20.86 2.14 5.72
CA GLU A 379 -21.92 2.70 4.86
C GLU A 379 -23.35 2.39 5.33
N SER A 380 -23.57 1.66 6.41
CA SER A 380 -24.90 1.20 6.82
C SER A 380 -25.34 1.56 8.25
N GLU A 381 -24.65 2.36 9.02
CA GLU A 381 -25.12 2.78 10.34
C GLU A 381 -25.32 4.28 10.45
N ASP A 382 -26.61 4.67 10.47
CA ASP A 382 -27.09 5.93 11.03
C ASP A 382 -26.61 6.09 12.47
N VAL A 383 -25.94 7.19 12.74
CA VAL A 383 -25.43 7.58 14.05
C VAL A 383 -26.60 7.78 15.02
N SER A 384 -26.87 6.83 15.87
CA SER A 384 -27.54 7.08 17.14
C SER A 384 -26.57 6.86 18.29
N GLU A 385 -26.39 7.94 19.04
CA GLU A 385 -25.54 8.06 20.21
C GLU A 385 -25.74 6.95 21.24
N THR A 386 -24.66 6.43 21.81
CA THR A 386 -24.50 6.43 23.28
C THR A 386 -23.07 6.09 23.69
N ASN A 387 -22.48 7.00 24.42
CA ASN A 387 -21.30 6.81 25.27
C ASN A 387 -21.52 5.72 26.32
N SER A 388 -20.62 4.75 26.41
CA SER A 388 -20.17 4.26 27.72
C SER A 388 -18.84 3.54 27.60
N CYS A 389 -17.78 4.22 27.92
CA CYS A 389 -16.49 3.66 28.24
C CYS A 389 -16.60 2.94 29.59
N SER A 390 -16.58 1.62 29.63
CA SER A 390 -16.34 0.87 30.87
C SER A 390 -15.12 -0.02 30.67
N ALA A 391 -13.99 0.46 31.15
CA ALA A 391 -12.81 -0.35 31.38
C ALA A 391 -13.13 -1.41 32.44
N LYS A 392 -13.09 -2.68 32.09
CA LYS A 392 -12.91 -3.81 33.01
C LYS A 392 -12.20 -4.95 32.33
N GLY A 393 -11.00 -5.24 32.81
CA GLY A 393 -10.23 -6.40 32.41
C GLY A 393 -8.81 -6.30 32.92
N ALA A 394 -8.65 -6.25 34.26
CA ALA A 394 -7.35 -6.42 34.89
C ALA A 394 -6.84 -7.84 34.68
N VAL A 395 -5.65 -7.97 34.09
CA VAL A 395 -4.86 -9.20 34.08
C VAL A 395 -4.13 -9.30 35.43
N PRO A 396 -4.18 -10.44 36.14
CA PRO A 396 -3.49 -10.58 37.40
C PRO A 396 -1.98 -10.70 37.20
N ALA A 397 -1.24 -9.94 37.98
CA ALA A 397 0.20 -10.07 38.15
C ALA A 397 0.53 -11.44 38.76
N GLY A 398 1.33 -12.24 38.10
CA GLY A 398 1.82 -13.53 38.55
C GLY A 398 3.33 -13.59 38.42
N GLN A 399 4.00 -13.39 39.55
CA GLN A 399 5.26 -13.96 40.03
C GLN A 399 6.52 -13.81 39.17
N GLY A 400 7.48 -13.15 39.79
CA GLY A 400 8.84 -13.00 39.35
C GLY A 400 9.61 -14.32 39.32
N LEU A 401 10.60 -14.34 38.47
CA LEU A 401 11.79 -15.18 38.61
C LEU A 401 13.01 -14.31 38.34
N SER A 402 13.82 -14.22 39.40
CA SER A 402 15.18 -13.75 39.43
C SER A 402 16.07 -14.64 38.60
N CYS A 403 16.86 -14.11 37.74
CA CYS A 403 18.34 -14.20 37.58
C CYS A 403 18.70 -13.46 36.30
#